data_c42ac9c4d44396040eda954c11b2635d
#
_entry.id   c42ac9c4d44396040eda954c11b2635d
#
_cell.length_a   1.000
_cell.length_b   1.000
_cell.length_c   1.000
_cell.angle_alpha   90.00
_cell.angle_beta   90.00
_cell.angle_gamma   90.00
#
_symmetry.space_group_name_H-M   'P 1'
#
loop_
_entity.id
_entity.type
_entity.pdbx_description
1 polymer ?
#
loop_
_entity_poly.entity_id
_entity_poly.type
_entity_poly.pdbx_seq_one_letter_code
_entity_poly.pdbx_strand_id
1 'polypeptide(L)'
;MERIYADHAATTPVIPEVKKTVLEITEKMFGNPSSIHAFGREARAVVDQARQTASRSIGAKFHEIIFTSGGTEADNLAWIGTALANRGRGKHLITTSIEHHAVLKTAEFLESLGFEVTYLPVDESGAVKADAVKRALRDDTILVSVMFANNETGVIQPVKEIGELLQDHPAYFHTDAVQAYGHIPIDVNELHIDLLSVSAHKMNGPKGAGFLYVRDGVKLAPLIHGGEQERRRRAGTENVAAIAGFGKAIEIAMERMAANKAHHERLRDAFI
;
A
#
# COMPACT_ATOMS: atom_id res chain seq x y z
N MET A 1 -7.45 11.65 -35.30
CA MET A 1 -6.87 12.37 -34.16
C MET A 1 -6.28 11.35 -33.21
N GLU A 2 -5.03 11.53 -32.83
CA GLU A 2 -4.41 10.73 -31.79
C GLU A 2 -5.06 11.08 -30.44
N ARG A 3 -5.38 10.05 -29.61
CA ARG A 3 -5.98 10.28 -28.31
C ARG A 3 -4.89 10.54 -27.28
N ILE A 4 -5.00 11.61 -26.51
CA ILE A 4 -4.10 11.93 -25.40
C ILE A 4 -4.76 11.56 -24.09
N TYR A 5 -4.09 10.71 -23.29
CA TYR A 5 -4.52 10.35 -21.93
C TYR A 5 -3.70 11.13 -20.92
N ALA A 6 -4.37 11.97 -20.13
CA ALA A 6 -3.74 12.88 -19.17
C ALA A 6 -4.20 12.66 -17.73
N ASP A 7 -4.84 11.50 -17.41
CA ASP A 7 -5.37 11.17 -16.09
C ASP A 7 -4.56 10.04 -15.43
N HIS A 8 -3.23 10.22 -15.33
CA HIS A 8 -2.36 9.22 -14.71
C HIS A 8 -2.55 9.10 -13.19
N ALA A 9 -3.15 10.08 -12.54
CA ALA A 9 -3.54 10.01 -11.13
C ALA A 9 -4.65 8.97 -10.89
N ALA A 10 -5.56 8.78 -11.85
CA ALA A 10 -6.60 7.74 -11.74
C ALA A 10 -6.05 6.34 -12.03
N THR A 11 -5.23 6.16 -13.06
CA THR A 11 -4.58 4.88 -13.43
C THR A 11 -3.51 5.13 -14.48
N THR A 12 -2.55 4.23 -14.59
CA THR A 12 -1.50 4.33 -15.61
C THR A 12 -1.60 3.18 -16.63
N PRO A 13 -1.16 3.39 -17.88
CA PRO A 13 -1.03 2.30 -18.84
C PRO A 13 0.05 1.31 -18.40
N VAL A 14 -0.20 0.02 -18.62
CA VAL A 14 0.84 -1.01 -18.40
C VAL A 14 1.91 -0.87 -19.47
N ILE A 15 3.18 -0.72 -19.07
CA ILE A 15 4.31 -0.56 -20.02
C ILE A 15 4.66 -1.88 -20.73
N PRO A 16 5.34 -1.80 -21.91
CA PRO A 16 5.64 -2.99 -22.72
C PRO A 16 6.38 -4.10 -21.97
N GLU A 17 7.38 -3.75 -21.16
CA GLU A 17 8.18 -4.71 -20.37
C GLU A 17 7.32 -5.48 -19.38
N VAL A 18 6.40 -4.81 -18.71
CA VAL A 18 5.45 -5.42 -17.76
C VAL A 18 4.45 -6.30 -18.49
N LYS A 19 3.89 -5.83 -19.63
CA LYS A 19 2.99 -6.65 -20.48
C LYS A 19 3.66 -7.95 -20.91
N LYS A 20 4.92 -7.87 -21.35
CA LYS A 20 5.71 -9.03 -21.75
C LYS A 20 5.84 -10.03 -20.59
N THR A 21 6.20 -9.56 -19.39
CA THR A 21 6.30 -10.43 -18.21
C THR A 21 4.98 -11.10 -17.89
N VAL A 22 3.86 -10.36 -17.86
CA VAL A 22 2.53 -10.93 -17.57
C VAL A 22 2.15 -12.00 -18.60
N LEU A 23 2.39 -11.74 -19.89
CA LEU A 23 2.09 -12.69 -20.97
C LEU A 23 2.93 -13.97 -20.84
N GLU A 24 4.24 -13.85 -20.68
CA GLU A 24 5.15 -14.98 -20.53
C GLU A 24 4.79 -15.88 -19.34
N ILE A 25 4.44 -15.26 -18.19
CA ILE A 25 4.02 -16.03 -17.02
C ILE A 25 2.67 -16.70 -17.26
N THR A 26 1.71 -16.01 -17.88
CA THR A 26 0.38 -16.57 -18.18
C THR A 26 0.50 -17.78 -19.13
N GLU A 27 1.40 -17.74 -20.11
CA GLU A 27 1.60 -18.81 -21.08
C GLU A 27 2.34 -20.02 -20.50
N LYS A 28 3.31 -19.80 -19.61
CA LYS A 28 4.26 -20.84 -19.19
C LYS A 28 4.02 -21.37 -17.78
N MET A 29 3.35 -20.59 -16.90
CA MET A 29 3.26 -20.88 -15.45
C MET A 29 1.82 -21.03 -15.00
N PHE A 30 1.25 -22.23 -15.16
CA PHE A 30 -0.10 -22.55 -14.71
C PHE A 30 -0.14 -23.28 -13.35
N GLY A 31 1.02 -23.55 -12.73
CA GLY A 31 1.12 -24.25 -11.46
C GLY A 31 0.55 -23.42 -10.30
N ASN A 32 -0.09 -24.12 -9.34
CA ASN A 32 -0.51 -23.49 -8.09
C ASN A 32 0.71 -23.33 -7.17
N PRO A 33 1.04 -22.11 -6.70
CA PRO A 33 2.19 -21.88 -5.81
C PRO A 33 2.16 -22.65 -4.49
N SER A 34 0.98 -23.16 -4.07
CA SER A 34 0.83 -24.00 -2.88
C SER A 34 1.16 -25.49 -3.11
N SER A 35 1.35 -25.91 -4.37
CA SER A 35 1.63 -27.31 -4.71
C SER A 35 3.11 -27.64 -4.53
N ILE A 36 3.39 -28.87 -4.03
CA ILE A 36 4.76 -29.34 -3.73
C ILE A 36 5.53 -29.87 -4.95
N HIS A 37 4.85 -30.13 -6.08
CA HIS A 37 5.46 -30.61 -7.31
C HIS A 37 6.17 -29.50 -8.10
N ALA A 38 6.91 -29.84 -9.16
CA ALA A 38 7.76 -28.91 -9.93
C ALA A 38 6.99 -27.64 -10.39
N PHE A 39 5.84 -27.80 -11.03
CA PHE A 39 5.04 -26.66 -11.51
C PHE A 39 4.64 -25.68 -10.39
N GLY A 40 4.31 -26.23 -9.20
CA GLY A 40 3.98 -25.37 -8.04
C GLY A 40 5.21 -24.62 -7.53
N ARG A 41 6.37 -25.30 -7.43
CA ARG A 41 7.61 -24.66 -7.00
C ARG A 41 8.07 -23.56 -7.96
N GLU A 42 7.92 -23.76 -9.27
CA GLU A 42 8.24 -22.75 -10.28
C GLU A 42 7.34 -21.50 -10.13
N ALA A 43 6.03 -21.69 -10.01
CA ALA A 43 5.09 -20.60 -9.77
C ALA A 43 5.38 -19.87 -8.44
N ARG A 44 5.74 -20.64 -7.38
CA ARG A 44 6.15 -20.07 -6.09
C ARG A 44 7.40 -19.21 -6.21
N ALA A 45 8.40 -19.67 -6.95
CA ALA A 45 9.63 -18.91 -7.16
C ALA A 45 9.36 -17.54 -7.82
N VAL A 46 8.41 -17.47 -8.75
CA VAL A 46 7.98 -16.20 -9.37
C VAL A 46 7.35 -15.26 -8.35
N VAL A 47 6.44 -15.75 -7.52
CA VAL A 47 5.80 -14.97 -6.45
C VAL A 47 6.85 -14.48 -5.44
N ASP A 48 7.77 -15.35 -5.05
CA ASP A 48 8.80 -15.03 -4.08
C ASP A 48 9.82 -14.01 -4.63
N GLN A 49 10.15 -14.06 -5.93
CA GLN A 49 10.98 -13.04 -6.58
C GLN A 49 10.31 -11.66 -6.55
N ALA A 50 9.01 -11.57 -6.89
CA ALA A 50 8.28 -10.32 -6.83
C ALA A 50 8.19 -9.77 -5.40
N ARG A 51 8.00 -10.65 -4.40
CA ARG A 51 7.99 -10.30 -2.98
C ARG A 51 9.34 -9.76 -2.52
N GLN A 52 10.44 -10.37 -2.95
CA GLN A 52 11.78 -9.90 -2.64
C GLN A 52 12.03 -8.51 -3.22
N THR A 53 11.57 -8.27 -4.46
CA THR A 53 11.66 -6.96 -5.11
C THR A 53 10.86 -5.91 -4.33
N ALA A 54 9.61 -6.21 -3.97
CA ALA A 54 8.76 -5.32 -3.19
C ALA A 54 9.36 -5.00 -1.80
N SER A 55 9.85 -6.02 -1.08
CA SER A 55 10.42 -5.79 0.25
C SER A 55 11.68 -4.92 0.20
N ARG A 56 12.59 -5.16 -0.75
CA ARG A 56 13.82 -4.37 -0.90
C ARG A 56 13.53 -2.92 -1.26
N SER A 57 12.49 -2.65 -2.04
CA SER A 57 12.19 -1.30 -2.52
C SER A 57 11.74 -0.32 -1.41
N ILE A 58 11.39 -0.83 -0.22
CA ILE A 58 10.95 -0.03 0.93
C ILE A 58 11.75 -0.33 2.21
N GLY A 59 12.86 -1.06 2.13
CA GLY A 59 13.65 -1.43 3.31
C GLY A 59 12.99 -2.46 4.23
N ALA A 60 11.97 -3.20 3.75
CA ALA A 60 11.23 -4.18 4.52
C ALA A 60 11.87 -5.58 4.44
N LYS A 61 11.46 -6.48 5.35
CA LYS A 61 11.79 -7.89 5.29
C LYS A 61 10.85 -8.62 4.32
N PHE A 62 11.33 -9.70 3.73
CA PHE A 62 10.59 -10.53 2.78
C PHE A 62 9.20 -10.95 3.28
N HIS A 63 9.07 -11.34 4.55
CA HIS A 63 7.83 -11.86 5.12
C HIS A 63 6.85 -10.76 5.59
N GLU A 64 7.25 -9.50 5.52
CA GLU A 64 6.43 -8.35 5.86
C GLU A 64 5.56 -7.88 4.68
N ILE A 65 5.75 -8.44 3.48
CA ILE A 65 4.91 -8.16 2.30
C ILE A 65 3.79 -9.18 2.19
N ILE A 66 2.56 -8.69 2.02
CA ILE A 66 1.34 -9.46 1.77
C ILE A 66 0.76 -8.99 0.45
N PHE A 67 0.69 -9.86 -0.56
CA PHE A 67 0.04 -9.49 -1.83
C PHE A 67 -1.47 -9.42 -1.68
N THR A 68 -2.05 -8.40 -2.30
CA THR A 68 -3.48 -8.09 -2.33
C THR A 68 -3.95 -7.87 -3.77
N SER A 69 -5.24 -7.71 -3.99
CA SER A 69 -5.80 -7.37 -5.30
C SER A 69 -5.63 -5.89 -5.68
N GLY A 70 -5.10 -5.05 -4.80
CA GLY A 70 -4.89 -3.62 -5.03
C GLY A 70 -4.91 -2.82 -3.74
N GLY A 71 -4.83 -1.49 -3.85
CA GLY A 71 -4.79 -0.56 -2.72
C GLY A 71 -6.03 -0.68 -1.82
N THR A 72 -7.22 -0.75 -2.38
CA THR A 72 -8.46 -0.87 -1.60
C THR A 72 -8.47 -2.10 -0.69
N GLU A 73 -8.04 -3.27 -1.18
CA GLU A 73 -7.91 -4.46 -0.32
C GLU A 73 -6.83 -4.26 0.73
N ALA A 74 -5.71 -3.65 0.37
CA ALA A 74 -4.61 -3.39 1.30
C ALA A 74 -5.05 -2.44 2.44
N ASP A 75 -5.73 -1.33 2.12
CA ASP A 75 -6.27 -0.40 3.11
C ASP A 75 -7.31 -1.06 4.03
N ASN A 76 -8.24 -1.81 3.45
CA ASN A 76 -9.24 -2.53 4.24
C ASN A 76 -8.58 -3.56 5.17
N LEU A 77 -7.58 -4.30 4.68
CA LEU A 77 -6.84 -5.26 5.50
C LEU A 77 -6.07 -4.57 6.61
N ALA A 78 -5.42 -3.43 6.32
CA ALA A 78 -4.71 -2.63 7.32
C ALA A 78 -5.68 -2.13 8.42
N TRP A 79 -6.81 -1.58 8.04
CA TRP A 79 -7.78 -0.97 8.96
C TRP A 79 -8.59 -2.01 9.75
N ILE A 80 -9.36 -2.82 9.04
CA ILE A 80 -10.26 -3.80 9.66
C ILE A 80 -9.45 -4.88 10.37
N GLY A 81 -8.38 -5.37 9.71
CA GLY A 81 -7.51 -6.39 10.30
C GLY A 81 -6.86 -5.93 11.58
N THR A 82 -6.34 -4.69 11.62
CA THR A 82 -5.77 -4.09 12.84
C THR A 82 -6.84 -3.85 13.90
N ALA A 83 -7.97 -3.27 13.54
CA ALA A 83 -9.05 -2.98 14.48
C ALA A 83 -9.56 -4.24 15.18
N LEU A 84 -9.88 -5.29 14.42
CA LEU A 84 -10.37 -6.55 14.97
C LEU A 84 -9.34 -7.27 15.84
N ALA A 85 -8.06 -7.31 15.42
CA ALA A 85 -6.99 -7.97 16.17
C ALA A 85 -6.63 -7.26 17.47
N ASN A 86 -6.90 -5.96 17.58
CA ASN A 86 -6.51 -5.12 18.72
C ASN A 86 -7.71 -4.59 19.53
N ARG A 87 -8.94 -5.08 19.28
CA ARG A 87 -10.18 -4.62 19.95
C ARG A 87 -10.11 -4.67 21.48
N GLY A 88 -9.33 -5.61 22.03
CA GLY A 88 -9.15 -5.72 23.49
C GLY A 88 -8.18 -4.69 24.07
N ARG A 89 -7.38 -4.01 23.23
CA ARG A 89 -6.42 -2.96 23.63
C ARG A 89 -7.04 -1.57 23.55
N GLY A 90 -7.94 -1.35 22.60
CA GLY A 90 -8.60 -0.07 22.40
C GLY A 90 -9.57 -0.10 21.24
N LYS A 91 -10.31 1.01 21.05
CA LYS A 91 -11.28 1.15 19.97
C LYS A 91 -11.14 2.46 19.19
N HIS A 92 -10.16 3.28 19.52
CA HIS A 92 -9.98 4.56 18.88
C HIS A 92 -9.02 4.46 17.69
N LEU A 93 -9.41 5.08 16.56
CA LEU A 93 -8.61 5.19 15.34
C LEU A 93 -8.55 6.66 14.93
N ILE A 94 -7.45 7.07 14.30
CA ILE A 94 -7.25 8.43 13.81
C ILE A 94 -6.97 8.38 12.32
N THR A 95 -7.60 9.27 11.56
CA THR A 95 -7.32 9.45 10.13
C THR A 95 -7.50 10.91 9.72
N THR A 96 -7.33 11.21 8.43
CA THR A 96 -7.58 12.56 7.89
C THR A 96 -8.88 12.63 7.11
N SER A 97 -9.42 13.84 6.95
CA SER A 97 -10.62 14.07 6.14
C SER A 97 -10.38 13.96 4.62
N ILE A 98 -9.12 13.85 4.20
CA ILE A 98 -8.72 13.85 2.78
C ILE A 98 -8.28 12.48 2.26
N GLU A 99 -8.48 11.43 3.04
CA GLU A 99 -8.10 10.08 2.66
C GLU A 99 -8.87 9.59 1.42
N HIS A 100 -8.29 8.59 0.75
CA HIS A 100 -8.99 7.87 -0.29
C HIS A 100 -10.26 7.18 0.28
N HIS A 101 -11.29 7.02 -0.56
CA HIS A 101 -12.57 6.40 -0.15
C HIS A 101 -12.40 4.99 0.43
N ALA A 102 -11.34 4.26 0.06
CA ALA A 102 -11.03 2.96 0.65
C ALA A 102 -10.77 3.05 2.17
N VAL A 103 -10.17 4.15 2.63
CA VAL A 103 -9.95 4.44 4.06
C VAL A 103 -11.22 5.03 4.68
N LEU A 104 -11.80 6.09 4.10
CA LEU A 104 -12.97 6.77 4.67
C LEU A 104 -14.18 5.83 4.84
N LYS A 105 -14.49 5.01 3.83
CA LYS A 105 -15.61 4.06 3.91
C LYS A 105 -15.33 2.88 4.86
N THR A 106 -14.08 2.50 4.99
CA THR A 106 -13.67 1.51 5.99
C THR A 106 -13.76 2.07 7.41
N ALA A 107 -13.42 3.35 7.60
CA ALA A 107 -13.60 4.03 8.87
C ALA A 107 -15.09 4.09 9.28
N GLU A 108 -15.98 4.53 8.38
CA GLU A 108 -17.45 4.52 8.60
C GLU A 108 -17.97 3.11 8.95
N PHE A 109 -17.45 2.07 8.27
CA PHE A 109 -17.82 0.69 8.58
C PHE A 109 -17.39 0.29 10.00
N LEU A 110 -16.17 0.65 10.42
CA LEU A 110 -15.69 0.35 11.77
C LEU A 110 -16.47 1.11 12.85
N GLU A 111 -16.89 2.35 12.58
CA GLU A 111 -17.78 3.09 13.48
C GLU A 111 -19.11 2.33 13.70
N SER A 112 -19.67 1.71 12.64
CA SER A 112 -20.89 0.88 12.77
C SER A 112 -20.67 -0.38 13.63
N LEU A 113 -19.42 -0.81 13.81
CA LEU A 113 -19.02 -1.92 14.68
C LEU A 113 -18.64 -1.48 16.10
N GLY A 114 -18.81 -0.19 16.43
CA GLY A 114 -18.57 0.39 17.74
C GLY A 114 -17.10 0.76 18.02
N PHE A 115 -16.33 1.05 16.97
CA PHE A 115 -15.07 1.77 17.07
C PHE A 115 -15.32 3.28 17.01
N GLU A 116 -14.37 4.07 17.48
CA GLU A 116 -14.41 5.53 17.44
C GLU A 116 -13.35 6.04 16.46
N VAL A 117 -13.72 6.91 15.53
CA VAL A 117 -12.80 7.45 14.55
C VAL A 117 -12.70 8.97 14.69
N THR A 118 -11.47 9.47 14.83
CA THR A 118 -11.18 10.90 14.76
C THR A 118 -10.68 11.25 13.37
N TYR A 119 -11.44 12.10 12.66
CA TYR A 119 -11.08 12.64 11.35
C TYR A 119 -10.40 14.00 11.51
N LEU A 120 -9.10 14.05 11.26
CA LEU A 120 -8.32 15.29 11.37
C LEU A 120 -8.53 16.18 10.15
N PRO A 121 -8.78 17.48 10.34
CA PRO A 121 -8.79 18.42 9.24
C PRO A 121 -7.37 18.66 8.71
N VAL A 122 -7.29 19.10 7.47
CA VAL A 122 -6.06 19.61 6.85
C VAL A 122 -6.07 21.15 6.84
N ASP A 123 -4.92 21.76 6.70
CA ASP A 123 -4.79 23.20 6.55
C ASP A 123 -5.06 23.65 5.09
N GLU A 124 -4.90 24.94 4.81
CA GLU A 124 -5.16 25.54 3.49
C GLU A 124 -4.25 24.96 2.38
N SER A 125 -3.10 24.41 2.74
CA SER A 125 -2.23 23.70 1.79
C SER A 125 -2.69 22.27 1.50
N GLY A 126 -3.64 21.73 2.25
CA GLY A 126 -4.08 20.35 2.19
C GLY A 126 -3.22 19.38 3.03
N ALA A 127 -2.36 19.90 3.93
CA ALA A 127 -1.53 19.09 4.80
C ALA A 127 -2.14 18.92 6.20
N VAL A 128 -2.05 17.72 6.78
CA VAL A 128 -2.34 17.50 8.20
C VAL A 128 -1.15 17.96 9.04
N LYS A 129 -1.41 18.55 10.20
CA LYS A 129 -0.33 18.94 11.12
C LYS A 129 -0.04 17.77 12.08
N ALA A 130 1.24 17.42 12.24
CA ALA A 130 1.66 16.38 13.19
C ALA A 130 1.17 16.67 14.63
N ASP A 131 1.15 17.95 15.03
CA ASP A 131 0.56 18.40 16.30
C ASP A 131 -0.94 18.09 16.44
N ALA A 132 -1.70 18.07 15.34
CA ALA A 132 -3.11 17.67 15.38
C ALA A 132 -3.24 16.16 15.68
N VAL A 133 -2.37 15.34 15.08
CA VAL A 133 -2.28 13.90 15.41
C VAL A 133 -1.97 13.75 16.91
N LYS A 134 -0.93 14.45 17.41
CA LYS A 134 -0.54 14.40 18.82
C LYS A 134 -1.67 14.70 19.80
N ARG A 135 -2.45 15.74 19.51
CA ARG A 135 -3.58 16.14 20.36
C ARG A 135 -4.77 15.16 20.30
N ALA A 136 -4.89 14.41 19.21
CA ALA A 136 -5.96 13.44 19.03
C ALA A 136 -5.61 12.06 19.63
N LEU A 137 -4.35 11.79 19.93
CA LEU A 137 -3.92 10.52 20.55
C LEU A 137 -4.56 10.33 21.93
N ARG A 138 -5.02 9.09 22.17
CA ARG A 138 -5.61 8.63 23.43
C ARG A 138 -4.92 7.32 23.84
N ASP A 139 -5.00 6.95 25.10
CA ASP A 139 -4.47 5.68 25.61
C ASP A 139 -5.06 4.46 24.90
N ASP A 140 -6.31 4.55 24.41
CA ASP A 140 -7.00 3.51 23.67
C ASP A 140 -6.89 3.67 22.13
N THR A 141 -6.03 4.55 21.63
CA THR A 141 -5.75 4.66 20.18
C THR A 141 -4.96 3.43 19.72
N ILE A 142 -5.47 2.74 18.70
CA ILE A 142 -4.86 1.50 18.18
C ILE A 142 -4.26 1.67 16.78
N LEU A 143 -4.72 2.66 16.01
CA LEU A 143 -4.25 2.94 14.65
C LEU A 143 -4.29 4.45 14.37
N VAL A 144 -3.23 4.96 13.78
CA VAL A 144 -3.19 6.26 13.11
C VAL A 144 -2.92 5.99 11.64
N SER A 145 -3.76 6.54 10.76
CA SER A 145 -3.65 6.36 9.31
C SER A 145 -3.68 7.71 8.62
N VAL A 146 -2.62 8.01 7.91
CA VAL A 146 -2.49 9.24 7.12
C VAL A 146 -1.89 8.87 5.77
N MET A 147 -2.59 9.18 4.68
CA MET A 147 -2.09 8.90 3.33
C MET A 147 -0.75 9.58 3.08
N PHE A 148 0.12 8.99 2.28
CA PHE A 148 1.45 9.54 2.02
C PHE A 148 1.40 10.78 1.11
N ALA A 149 0.61 10.68 0.05
CA ALA A 149 0.37 11.78 -0.89
C ALA A 149 -1.08 11.74 -1.37
N ASN A 150 -1.71 12.90 -1.42
CA ASN A 150 -3.12 12.99 -1.83
C ASN A 150 -3.26 12.86 -3.35
N ASN A 151 -4.20 12.03 -3.78
CA ASN A 151 -4.45 11.73 -5.19
C ASN A 151 -5.09 12.86 -6.00
N GLU A 152 -5.72 13.83 -5.34
CA GLU A 152 -6.39 14.96 -5.99
C GLU A 152 -5.50 16.20 -6.02
N THR A 153 -4.89 16.55 -4.90
CA THR A 153 -4.11 17.77 -4.73
C THR A 153 -2.60 17.56 -4.94
N GLY A 154 -2.11 16.32 -4.86
CA GLY A 154 -0.69 16.01 -4.93
C GLY A 154 0.12 16.38 -3.67
N VAL A 155 -0.54 16.84 -2.62
CA VAL A 155 0.13 17.25 -1.38
C VAL A 155 0.72 16.03 -0.66
N ILE A 156 2.00 16.10 -0.35
CA ILE A 156 2.73 15.10 0.43
C ILE A 156 2.51 15.40 1.92
N GLN A 157 2.07 14.41 2.68
CA GLN A 157 1.79 14.54 4.10
C GLN A 157 3.07 14.40 4.94
N PRO A 158 3.12 14.92 6.17
CA PRO A 158 4.30 14.89 7.05
C PRO A 158 4.48 13.49 7.69
N VAL A 159 4.61 12.44 6.86
CA VAL A 159 4.67 11.03 7.27
C VAL A 159 5.82 10.76 8.24
N LYS A 160 7.00 11.37 8.00
CA LYS A 160 8.16 11.20 8.86
C LYS A 160 7.91 11.77 10.25
N GLU A 161 7.40 12.99 10.35
CA GLU A 161 7.11 13.66 11.62
C GLU A 161 6.05 12.89 12.43
N ILE A 162 5.05 12.33 11.73
CA ILE A 162 4.01 11.52 12.36
C ILE A 162 4.60 10.18 12.84
N GLY A 163 5.44 9.52 12.04
CA GLY A 163 6.11 8.29 12.42
C GLY A 163 7.02 8.48 13.64
N GLU A 164 7.81 9.55 13.67
CA GLU A 164 8.65 9.92 14.82
C GLU A 164 7.80 10.17 16.08
N LEU A 165 6.68 10.86 15.95
CA LEU A 165 5.73 11.12 17.04
C LEU A 165 5.16 9.83 17.65
N LEU A 166 4.95 8.81 16.84
CA LEU A 166 4.28 7.56 17.25
C LEU A 166 5.24 6.52 17.82
N GLN A 167 6.57 6.72 17.79
CA GLN A 167 7.53 5.75 18.32
C GLN A 167 7.30 5.39 19.80
N ASP A 168 6.90 6.36 20.62
CA ASP A 168 6.64 6.17 22.04
C ASP A 168 5.16 5.87 22.35
N HIS A 169 4.33 5.67 21.30
CA HIS A 169 2.90 5.41 21.45
C HIS A 169 2.53 4.00 20.95
N PRO A 170 1.65 3.25 21.63
CA PRO A 170 1.31 1.87 21.24
C PRO A 170 0.42 1.75 20.00
N ALA A 171 -0.10 2.85 19.43
CA ALA A 171 -0.86 2.84 18.18
C ALA A 171 0.05 2.49 17.01
N TYR A 172 -0.44 1.67 16.09
CA TYR A 172 0.25 1.42 14.82
C TYR A 172 0.10 2.59 13.87
N PHE A 173 1.12 2.82 13.05
CA PHE A 173 1.10 3.82 11.98
C PHE A 173 0.89 3.17 10.62
N HIS A 174 -0.22 3.50 9.97
CA HIS A 174 -0.55 3.13 8.60
C HIS A 174 -0.43 4.34 7.67
N THR A 175 0.06 4.09 6.45
CA THR A 175 -0.01 5.07 5.36
C THR A 175 -0.51 4.43 4.08
N ASP A 176 -1.53 5.02 3.45
CA ASP A 176 -1.86 4.75 2.05
C ASP A 176 -0.79 5.42 1.17
N ALA A 177 0.12 4.61 0.64
CA ALA A 177 1.20 5.06 -0.23
C ALA A 177 0.91 4.81 -1.72
N VAL A 178 -0.33 4.55 -2.10
CA VAL A 178 -0.72 4.21 -3.48
C VAL A 178 -0.30 5.28 -4.48
N GLN A 179 -0.34 6.57 -4.11
CA GLN A 179 0.12 7.67 -4.96
C GLN A 179 1.61 8.01 -4.81
N ALA A 180 2.26 7.57 -3.74
CA ALA A 180 3.66 7.90 -3.46
C ALA A 180 4.63 6.81 -3.94
N TYR A 181 4.25 5.54 -3.80
CA TYR A 181 5.11 4.41 -4.10
C TYR A 181 5.51 4.35 -5.59
N GLY A 182 6.80 4.24 -5.85
CA GLY A 182 7.36 4.30 -7.22
C GLY A 182 7.60 5.72 -7.74
N HIS A 183 7.19 6.75 -7.00
CA HIS A 183 7.37 8.17 -7.34
C HIS A 183 8.23 8.92 -6.33
N ILE A 184 8.19 8.51 -5.06
CA ILE A 184 8.95 9.10 -3.94
C ILE A 184 9.72 7.98 -3.25
N PRO A 185 10.97 8.20 -2.83
CA PRO A 185 11.71 7.23 -2.01
C PRO A 185 10.98 6.95 -0.69
N ILE A 186 10.81 5.67 -0.37
CA ILE A 186 10.17 5.24 0.88
C ILE A 186 11.08 4.21 1.55
N ASP A 187 11.46 4.45 2.80
CA ASP A 187 12.04 3.46 3.69
C ASP A 187 11.17 3.38 4.95
N VAL A 188 10.52 2.23 5.15
CA VAL A 188 9.55 2.04 6.25
C VAL A 188 10.21 2.09 7.63
N ASN A 189 11.52 1.88 7.71
CA ASN A 189 12.25 1.94 8.98
C ASN A 189 12.58 3.40 9.33
N GLU A 190 13.08 4.18 8.37
CA GLU A 190 13.37 5.61 8.55
C GLU A 190 12.12 6.44 8.82
N LEU A 191 10.98 6.01 8.27
CA LEU A 191 9.68 6.69 8.42
C LEU A 191 8.83 6.11 9.57
N HIS A 192 9.32 5.10 10.29
CA HIS A 192 8.63 4.42 11.39
C HIS A 192 7.21 3.94 11.04
N ILE A 193 7.01 3.48 9.81
CA ILE A 193 5.71 2.99 9.31
C ILE A 193 5.53 1.54 9.73
N ASP A 194 4.35 1.19 10.27
CA ASP A 194 3.98 -0.19 10.65
C ASP A 194 3.19 -0.90 9.57
N LEU A 195 2.39 -0.17 8.80
CA LEU A 195 1.56 -0.68 7.70
C LEU A 195 1.63 0.29 6.52
N LEU A 196 1.76 -0.25 5.29
CA LEU A 196 1.81 0.58 4.09
C LEU A 196 1.09 -0.10 2.94
N SER A 197 0.12 0.60 2.35
CA SER A 197 -0.69 0.11 1.23
C SER A 197 -0.14 0.57 -0.12
N VAL A 198 -0.10 -0.34 -1.09
CA VAL A 198 0.38 -0.08 -2.46
C VAL A 198 -0.52 -0.71 -3.51
N SER A 199 -0.62 -0.06 -4.67
CA SER A 199 -1.33 -0.58 -5.84
C SER A 199 -0.49 -0.50 -7.12
N ALA A 200 -0.40 -1.61 -7.86
CA ALA A 200 0.45 -1.71 -9.04
C ALA A 200 0.04 -0.76 -10.18
N HIS A 201 -1.27 -0.52 -10.36
CA HIS A 201 -1.77 0.24 -11.50
C HIS A 201 -1.47 1.74 -11.46
N LYS A 202 -0.94 2.26 -10.37
CA LYS A 202 -0.51 3.67 -10.25
C LYS A 202 0.94 3.87 -10.72
N MET A 203 1.68 2.78 -10.93
CA MET A 203 3.07 2.79 -11.32
C MET A 203 3.37 1.90 -12.55
N ASN A 204 2.49 1.96 -13.55
CA ASN A 204 2.59 1.23 -14.81
C ASN A 204 2.53 -0.31 -14.68
N GLY A 205 2.07 -0.82 -13.54
CA GLY A 205 1.81 -2.22 -13.28
C GLY A 205 0.40 -2.65 -13.65
N PRO A 206 0.08 -3.96 -13.53
CA PRO A 206 -1.23 -4.49 -13.83
C PRO A 206 -2.28 -4.06 -12.80
N LYS A 207 -3.54 -3.88 -13.26
CA LYS A 207 -4.70 -3.81 -12.37
C LYS A 207 -4.90 -5.17 -11.69
N GLY A 208 -5.51 -5.18 -10.52
CA GLY A 208 -5.78 -6.43 -9.79
C GLY A 208 -4.56 -6.97 -9.02
N ALA A 209 -3.55 -6.13 -8.78
CA ALA A 209 -2.40 -6.43 -7.93
C ALA A 209 -2.04 -5.23 -7.05
N GLY A 210 -1.64 -5.52 -5.82
CA GLY A 210 -1.13 -4.60 -4.83
C GLY A 210 -0.41 -5.36 -3.72
N PHE A 211 0.06 -4.67 -2.71
CA PHE A 211 0.52 -5.30 -1.48
C PHE A 211 0.21 -4.43 -0.27
N LEU A 212 0.11 -5.09 0.88
CA LEU A 212 0.21 -4.48 2.19
C LEU A 212 1.56 -4.86 2.80
N TYR A 213 2.37 -3.88 3.19
CA TYR A 213 3.47 -4.08 4.12
C TYR A 213 2.91 -4.13 5.54
N VAL A 214 3.38 -5.09 6.32
CA VAL A 214 3.00 -5.27 7.72
C VAL A 214 4.26 -5.55 8.52
N ARG A 215 4.70 -4.60 9.34
CA ARG A 215 5.88 -4.73 10.19
C ARG A 215 5.76 -5.93 11.12
N ASP A 216 6.88 -6.59 11.38
CA ASP A 216 6.94 -7.65 12.39
C ASP A 216 6.38 -7.19 13.74
N GLY A 217 5.54 -8.02 14.35
CA GLY A 217 4.89 -7.70 15.62
C GLY A 217 3.53 -7.02 15.51
N VAL A 218 3.17 -6.47 14.35
CA VAL A 218 1.82 -5.93 14.11
C VAL A 218 0.79 -7.06 14.11
N LYS A 219 -0.21 -6.94 14.99
CA LYS A 219 -1.32 -7.89 15.06
C LYS A 219 -2.37 -7.54 14.02
N LEU A 220 -2.64 -8.47 13.12
CA LEU A 220 -3.56 -8.31 12.00
C LEU A 220 -4.47 -9.52 11.86
N ALA A 221 -5.78 -9.32 11.89
CA ALA A 221 -6.76 -10.36 11.57
C ALA A 221 -6.96 -10.45 10.04
N PRO A 222 -7.04 -11.66 9.45
CA PRO A 222 -7.33 -11.80 8.03
C PRO A 222 -8.78 -11.36 7.72
N LEU A 223 -8.98 -10.77 6.53
CA LEU A 223 -10.32 -10.45 6.01
C LEU A 223 -10.84 -11.53 5.07
N ILE A 224 -9.95 -12.14 4.31
CA ILE A 224 -10.28 -13.21 3.37
C ILE A 224 -9.86 -14.52 4.02
N HIS A 225 -10.84 -15.37 4.32
CA HIS A 225 -10.66 -16.64 5.01
C HIS A 225 -10.58 -17.78 3.99
N GLY A 226 -9.72 -18.78 4.25
CA GLY A 226 -9.54 -19.95 3.37
C GLY A 226 -8.24 -20.69 3.66
N GLY A 227 -7.42 -20.92 2.61
CA GLY A 227 -6.13 -21.58 2.73
C GLY A 227 -5.07 -20.73 3.43
N GLU A 228 -3.84 -21.26 3.49
CA GLU A 228 -2.72 -20.66 4.25
C GLU A 228 -1.85 -19.70 3.41
N GLN A 229 -2.36 -19.27 2.23
CA GLN A 229 -1.64 -18.32 1.39
C GLN A 229 -1.31 -17.03 2.16
N GLU A 230 -0.31 -16.30 1.71
CA GLU A 230 0.16 -15.08 2.36
C GLU A 230 0.32 -15.23 3.89
N ARG A 231 0.82 -16.39 4.32
CA ARG A 231 1.07 -16.73 5.75
C ARG A 231 -0.18 -16.62 6.63
N ARG A 232 -1.33 -17.08 6.13
CA ARG A 232 -2.65 -17.02 6.81
C ARG A 232 -3.19 -15.61 7.02
N ARG A 233 -2.57 -14.59 6.38
CA ARG A 233 -3.02 -13.20 6.48
C ARG A 233 -3.97 -12.81 5.35
N ARG A 234 -3.87 -13.52 4.20
CA ARG A 234 -4.78 -13.34 3.05
C ARG A 234 -4.90 -14.66 2.28
N ALA A 235 -6.03 -15.31 2.37
CA ALA A 235 -6.29 -16.57 1.70
C ALA A 235 -6.62 -16.40 0.21
N GLY A 236 -6.56 -17.49 -0.55
CA GLY A 236 -6.87 -17.54 -1.99
C GLY A 236 -5.60 -17.70 -2.84
N THR A 237 -5.74 -18.46 -3.92
CA THR A 237 -4.63 -18.72 -4.86
C THR A 237 -4.06 -17.42 -5.38
N GLU A 238 -2.74 -17.29 -5.34
CA GLU A 238 -2.01 -16.11 -5.77
C GLU A 238 -2.15 -15.87 -7.28
N ASN A 239 -2.40 -14.64 -7.69
CA ASN A 239 -2.41 -14.24 -9.11
C ASN A 239 -0.96 -14.10 -9.61
N VAL A 240 -0.33 -15.24 -9.94
CA VAL A 240 1.10 -15.34 -10.27
C VAL A 240 1.50 -14.34 -11.36
N ALA A 241 0.70 -14.25 -12.43
CA ALA A 241 1.02 -13.38 -13.57
C ALA A 241 0.94 -11.89 -13.21
N ALA A 242 -0.10 -11.48 -12.47
CA ALA A 242 -0.22 -10.09 -12.04
C ALA A 242 0.85 -9.72 -11.00
N ILE A 243 1.18 -10.63 -10.07
CA ILE A 243 2.25 -10.44 -9.08
C ILE A 243 3.61 -10.32 -9.78
N ALA A 244 3.91 -11.17 -10.76
CA ALA A 244 5.14 -11.08 -11.55
C ALA A 244 5.24 -9.73 -12.31
N GLY A 245 4.14 -9.34 -12.97
CA GLY A 245 4.05 -8.04 -13.63
C GLY A 245 4.23 -6.87 -12.67
N PHE A 246 3.70 -6.99 -11.46
CA PHE A 246 3.90 -5.99 -10.42
C PHE A 246 5.37 -5.92 -9.97
N GLY A 247 6.01 -7.06 -9.72
CA GLY A 247 7.45 -7.11 -9.42
C GLY A 247 8.28 -6.42 -10.50
N LYS A 248 7.97 -6.66 -11.79
CA LYS A 248 8.63 -5.98 -12.91
C LYS A 248 8.37 -4.47 -12.94
N ALA A 249 7.15 -4.05 -12.65
CA ALA A 249 6.82 -2.62 -12.55
C ALA A 249 7.61 -1.93 -11.43
N ILE A 250 7.78 -2.60 -10.27
CA ILE A 250 8.59 -2.09 -9.15
C ILE A 250 10.05 -1.90 -9.57
N GLU A 251 10.68 -2.89 -10.19
CA GLU A 251 12.08 -2.79 -10.67
C GLU A 251 12.26 -1.54 -11.54
N ILE A 252 11.40 -1.39 -12.55
CA ILE A 252 11.49 -0.27 -13.51
C ILE A 252 11.20 1.08 -12.83
N ALA A 253 10.21 1.13 -11.93
CA ALA A 253 9.88 2.37 -11.23
C ALA A 253 11.04 2.84 -10.33
N MET A 254 11.68 1.93 -9.59
CA MET A 254 12.84 2.26 -8.75
C MET A 254 14.03 2.72 -9.60
N GLU A 255 14.31 2.06 -10.73
CA GLU A 255 15.38 2.44 -11.66
C GLU A 255 15.15 3.83 -12.26
N ARG A 256 13.89 4.14 -12.64
CA ARG A 256 13.55 5.37 -13.37
C ARG A 256 13.04 6.50 -12.46
N MET A 257 12.95 6.32 -11.16
CA MET A 257 12.30 7.25 -10.24
C MET A 257 12.84 8.69 -10.34
N ALA A 258 14.16 8.87 -10.29
CA ALA A 258 14.78 10.19 -10.36
C ALA A 258 14.54 10.86 -11.73
N ALA A 259 14.64 10.10 -12.82
CA ALA A 259 14.43 10.62 -14.18
C ALA A 259 12.94 10.99 -14.40
N ASN A 260 12.02 10.15 -13.91
CA ASN A 260 10.58 10.40 -13.97
C ASN A 260 10.20 11.66 -13.16
N LYS A 261 10.74 11.81 -11.95
CA LYS A 261 10.53 12.99 -11.12
C LYS A 261 10.94 14.27 -11.86
N ALA A 262 12.17 14.33 -12.39
CA ALA A 262 12.65 15.49 -13.12
C ALA A 262 11.81 15.78 -14.39
N HIS A 263 11.35 14.73 -15.07
CA HIS A 263 10.45 14.88 -16.22
C HIS A 263 9.08 15.46 -15.83
N HIS A 264 8.46 14.94 -14.78
CA HIS A 264 7.16 15.41 -14.30
C HIS A 264 7.23 16.86 -13.80
N GLU A 265 8.29 17.23 -13.05
CA GLU A 265 8.52 18.60 -12.59
C GLU A 265 8.61 19.56 -13.78
N ARG A 266 9.42 19.23 -14.80
CA ARG A 266 9.55 20.04 -16.01
C ARG A 266 8.22 20.21 -16.76
N LEU A 267 7.42 19.14 -16.87
CA LEU A 267 6.12 19.21 -17.56
C LEU A 267 5.11 20.05 -16.76
N ARG A 268 5.06 19.87 -15.44
CA ARG A 268 4.23 20.66 -14.55
C ARG A 268 4.56 22.14 -14.67
N ASP A 269 5.83 22.50 -14.56
CA ASP A 269 6.31 23.89 -14.57
C ASP A 269 6.11 24.54 -15.95
N ALA A 270 6.06 23.75 -17.03
CA ALA A 270 5.74 24.24 -18.36
C ALA A 270 4.23 24.42 -18.60
N PHE A 271 3.39 23.71 -17.82
CA PHE A 271 1.93 23.77 -17.94
C PHE A 271 1.33 24.88 -17.07
N ILE A 272 1.87 25.14 -15.88
CA ILE A 272 1.47 26.19 -14.94
C ILE A 272 2.20 27.52 -15.31
#